data_70f3c20d92a20765a3a4aec22f5c2f4c
#
_entry.id   70f3c20d92a20765a3a4aec22f5c2f4c
#
_cell.length_a   1.000
_cell.length_b   1.000
_cell.length_c   1.000
_cell.angle_alpha   90.00
_cell.angle_beta   90.00
_cell.angle_gamma   90.00
#
_symmetry.space_group_name_H-M   'P 1'
#
loop_
_entity.id
_entity.type
_entity.pdbx_description
1 polymer ?
#
loop_
_entity_poly.entity_id
_entity_poly.type
_entity_poly.pdbx_seq_one_letter_code
_entity_poly.pdbx_strand_id
1 'polypeptide(L)'
;MLLLCLPASVAAQLLPAFPGAEGHGRYTTGGRGGNVYHVTTLEDSEAKGTLRHAVKQKGARIIVFDVAGTIYLKSDLKISNDYITIAGQTAPGQGICIADYPVIISANDVILRYLRFRVGTESIANGGEPDGLGGMDRKNIIVDHCSISWSVDECLSVYGSENTTVQWCIVSESLRSSGHSKGVHGYGGNWGGAHASYHHNLMAHHESRVPRLGPRPGTQEREYMDLRNNVFYNWAGNGCYGGEGMKVNIVNNYYKPGPATPNSAVRYRIAKIGVRTTAYCTNSDGTPNAWKPMEHVWGQFYVDGNVIEGNANVTADNWTKGIYEQINNKECDNTFNDQVKAEMKLSAPLETEFVTTHTAEQAFKQVLLYAGCSKERDIIDERIVKAVSYTHLRAHETELHL
;
A
#
# COMPACT_ATOMS: atom_id res chain seq x y z
N MET A 1 32.04 36.15 -39.82
CA MET A 1 30.91 35.23 -39.54
C MET A 1 31.20 34.53 -38.22
N LEU A 2 30.63 35.09 -37.14
CA LEU A 2 30.85 34.58 -35.78
C LEU A 2 29.82 33.45 -35.57
N LEU A 3 30.25 32.21 -35.41
CA LEU A 3 29.39 31.10 -34.98
C LEU A 3 29.15 31.25 -33.48
N LEU A 4 27.96 31.66 -33.07
CA LEU A 4 27.51 31.53 -31.69
C LEU A 4 27.17 30.03 -31.42
N CYS A 5 28.05 29.33 -30.71
CA CYS A 5 27.72 28.08 -30.08
C CYS A 5 26.83 28.39 -28.86
N LEU A 6 25.51 28.17 -28.98
CA LEU A 6 24.62 28.12 -27.84
C LEU A 6 24.93 26.82 -27.05
N PRO A 7 25.14 26.92 -25.74
CA PRO A 7 25.29 25.70 -24.93
C PRO A 7 23.96 24.96 -24.94
N ALA A 8 23.96 23.74 -25.49
CA ALA A 8 22.87 22.82 -25.32
C ALA A 8 22.74 22.51 -23.81
N SER A 9 21.71 23.00 -23.18
CA SER A 9 21.36 22.58 -21.81
C SER A 9 20.99 21.10 -21.87
N VAL A 10 21.91 20.22 -21.48
CA VAL A 10 21.60 18.82 -21.23
C VAL A 10 20.68 18.81 -20.03
N ALA A 11 19.38 18.66 -20.26
CA ALA A 11 18.46 18.38 -19.16
C ALA A 11 18.97 17.11 -18.45
N ALA A 12 19.24 17.22 -17.16
CA ALA A 12 19.70 16.08 -16.38
C ALA A 12 18.62 14.98 -16.48
N GLN A 13 18.99 13.86 -17.10
CA GLN A 13 18.08 12.72 -17.26
C GLN A 13 17.75 12.20 -15.87
N LEU A 14 16.47 12.18 -15.52
CA LEU A 14 16.01 11.58 -14.26
C LEU A 14 16.33 10.07 -14.28
N LEU A 15 17.14 9.64 -13.33
CA LEU A 15 17.51 8.22 -13.21
C LEU A 15 16.51 7.48 -12.34
N PRO A 16 16.00 6.31 -12.78
CA PRO A 16 15.18 5.47 -11.94
C PRO A 16 15.87 5.12 -10.61
N ALA A 17 15.10 4.92 -9.56
CA ALA A 17 15.58 4.51 -8.23
C ALA A 17 16.46 3.26 -8.31
N PHE A 18 16.03 2.30 -9.12
CA PHE A 18 16.73 1.06 -9.47
C PHE A 18 16.11 0.48 -10.75
N PRO A 19 16.76 -0.49 -11.43
CA PRO A 19 16.13 -1.20 -12.55
C PRO A 19 14.84 -1.89 -12.12
N GLY A 20 13.71 -1.60 -12.80
CA GLY A 20 12.38 -2.08 -12.44
C GLY A 20 11.61 -1.20 -11.46
N ALA A 21 12.11 -0.03 -11.11
CA ALA A 21 11.33 0.98 -10.41
C ALA A 21 10.29 1.59 -11.37
N GLU A 22 9.01 1.53 -11.01
CA GLU A 22 7.89 1.99 -11.83
C GLU A 22 6.96 2.91 -11.02
N GLY A 23 6.00 3.56 -11.69
CA GLY A 23 5.03 4.45 -11.07
C GLY A 23 5.61 5.79 -10.59
N HIS A 24 4.84 6.52 -9.82
CA HIS A 24 5.16 7.89 -9.44
C HIS A 24 6.40 8.04 -8.54
N GLY A 25 6.76 7.01 -7.77
CA GLY A 25 7.98 6.97 -6.95
C GLY A 25 9.23 6.53 -7.71
N ARG A 26 9.15 6.24 -9.02
CA ARG A 26 10.24 5.63 -9.81
C ARG A 26 11.54 6.43 -9.82
N TYR A 27 11.49 7.72 -9.57
CA TYR A 27 12.65 8.60 -9.58
C TYR A 27 13.17 8.95 -8.19
N THR A 28 12.68 8.27 -7.15
CA THR A 28 13.17 8.43 -5.79
C THR A 28 14.69 8.25 -5.73
N THR A 29 15.39 9.21 -5.16
CA THR A 29 16.86 9.22 -5.11
C THR A 29 17.40 8.23 -4.08
N GLY A 30 16.71 8.11 -2.94
CA GLY A 30 17.19 7.31 -1.82
C GLY A 30 18.58 7.72 -1.37
N GLY A 31 19.39 6.75 -1.00
CA GLY A 31 20.76 6.95 -0.54
C GLY A 31 21.83 7.05 -1.62
N ARG A 32 21.44 7.24 -2.88
CA ARG A 32 22.37 7.24 -4.02
C ARG A 32 23.50 8.26 -3.84
N GLY A 33 24.75 7.83 -4.04
CA GLY A 33 25.94 8.65 -3.89
C GLY A 33 26.38 8.91 -2.45
N GLY A 34 25.64 8.35 -1.47
CA GLY A 34 25.95 8.51 -0.05
C GLY A 34 26.82 7.41 0.53
N ASN A 35 26.97 7.44 1.85
CA ASN A 35 27.75 6.46 2.59
C ASN A 35 27.04 5.09 2.61
N VAL A 36 27.84 4.01 2.62
CA VAL A 36 27.33 2.65 2.80
C VAL A 36 27.52 2.23 4.25
N TYR A 37 26.45 1.74 4.86
CA TYR A 37 26.44 1.21 6.22
C TYR A 37 26.13 -0.29 6.18
N HIS A 38 27.03 -1.08 6.75
CA HIS A 38 26.88 -2.53 6.88
C HIS A 38 26.19 -2.89 8.19
N VAL A 39 25.10 -3.65 8.11
CA VAL A 39 24.47 -4.29 9.26
C VAL A 39 25.10 -5.65 9.44
N THR A 40 25.87 -5.79 10.52
CA THR A 40 26.70 -6.97 10.81
C THR A 40 26.19 -7.77 12.00
N THR A 41 25.12 -7.32 12.65
CA THR A 41 24.47 -7.99 13.78
C THR A 41 22.96 -7.81 13.73
N LEU A 42 22.22 -8.75 14.29
CA LEU A 42 20.76 -8.71 14.42
C LEU A 42 20.28 -7.98 15.69
N GLU A 43 21.21 -7.47 16.50
CA GLU A 43 20.82 -6.71 17.68
C GLU A 43 20.15 -5.38 17.35
N ASP A 44 19.16 -4.99 18.14
CA ASP A 44 18.57 -3.67 18.09
C ASP A 44 19.18 -2.77 19.18
N SER A 45 20.13 -1.94 18.75
CA SER A 45 20.81 -0.96 19.60
C SER A 45 21.34 0.22 18.77
N GLU A 46 21.97 1.19 19.42
CA GLU A 46 22.62 2.31 18.74
C GLU A 46 24.12 2.03 18.41
N ALA A 47 24.59 0.84 18.66
CA ALA A 47 25.95 0.44 18.38
C ALA A 47 26.22 0.34 16.87
N LYS A 48 27.42 0.68 16.44
CA LYS A 48 27.85 0.51 15.06
C LYS A 48 27.66 -0.94 14.60
N GLY A 49 27.15 -1.13 13.39
CA GLY A 49 26.86 -2.46 12.84
C GLY A 49 25.40 -2.91 13.05
N THR A 50 24.57 -2.14 13.76
CA THR A 50 23.13 -2.42 13.90
C THR A 50 22.30 -1.64 12.89
N LEU A 51 21.08 -2.11 12.58
CA LEU A 51 20.15 -1.42 11.70
C LEU A 51 19.76 -0.05 12.27
N ARG A 52 19.43 0.03 13.56
CA ARG A 52 19.02 1.28 14.21
C ARG A 52 20.12 2.35 14.13
N HIS A 53 21.37 1.98 14.35
CA HIS A 53 22.50 2.89 14.18
C HIS A 53 22.55 3.44 12.76
N ALA A 54 22.50 2.59 11.75
CA ALA A 54 22.58 2.97 10.35
C ALA A 54 21.39 3.88 9.92
N VAL A 55 20.18 3.59 10.38
CA VAL A 55 18.96 4.38 10.10
C VAL A 55 19.07 5.79 10.70
N LYS A 56 19.64 5.93 11.90
CA LYS A 56 19.79 7.22 12.59
C LYS A 56 20.86 8.15 11.98
N GLN A 57 21.72 7.66 11.09
CA GLN A 57 22.74 8.51 10.46
C GLN A 57 22.11 9.59 9.58
N LYS A 58 22.83 10.69 9.38
CA LYS A 58 22.41 11.82 8.55
C LYS A 58 23.06 11.77 7.16
N GLY A 59 22.45 12.48 6.21
CA GLY A 59 22.89 12.53 4.82
C GLY A 59 22.51 11.29 4.01
N ALA A 60 22.84 11.32 2.73
CA ALA A 60 22.57 10.22 1.82
C ALA A 60 23.28 8.94 2.26
N ARG A 61 22.53 7.82 2.33
CA ARG A 61 23.08 6.56 2.84
C ARG A 61 22.37 5.32 2.29
N ILE A 62 23.15 4.31 2.06
CA ILE A 62 22.69 2.99 1.65
C ILE A 62 22.99 2.01 2.78
N ILE A 63 21.99 1.30 3.26
CA ILE A 63 22.12 0.27 4.29
C ILE A 63 22.08 -1.08 3.62
N VAL A 64 23.14 -1.86 3.83
CA VAL A 64 23.30 -3.23 3.33
C VAL A 64 23.48 -4.20 4.49
N PHE A 65 23.18 -5.48 4.27
CA PHE A 65 23.18 -6.49 5.31
C PHE A 65 24.21 -7.59 5.01
N ASP A 66 25.09 -7.83 5.95
CA ASP A 66 26.06 -8.92 5.93
C ASP A 66 25.56 -10.15 6.70
N VAL A 67 24.39 -10.02 7.35
CA VAL A 67 23.73 -11.04 8.15
C VAL A 67 22.31 -11.29 7.67
N ALA A 68 21.75 -12.45 7.99
CA ALA A 68 20.34 -12.80 7.77
C ALA A 68 19.68 -13.21 9.08
N GLY A 69 18.39 -12.98 9.22
CA GLY A 69 17.61 -13.36 10.38
C GLY A 69 16.62 -12.28 10.82
N THR A 70 16.16 -12.40 12.07
CA THR A 70 15.18 -11.48 12.64
C THR A 70 15.84 -10.47 13.58
N ILE A 71 15.60 -9.19 13.32
CA ILE A 71 15.93 -8.09 14.21
C ILE A 71 14.69 -7.81 15.05
N TYR A 72 14.72 -8.19 16.31
CA TYR A 72 13.66 -7.89 17.28
C TYR A 72 13.85 -6.48 17.82
N LEU A 73 13.02 -5.57 17.36
CA LEU A 73 13.07 -4.17 17.79
C LEU A 73 12.68 -4.05 19.27
N LYS A 74 13.30 -3.12 19.97
CA LYS A 74 12.99 -2.77 21.37
C LYS A 74 12.10 -1.53 21.50
N SER A 75 11.90 -0.84 20.41
CA SER A 75 11.04 0.34 20.27
C SER A 75 10.84 0.65 18.78
N ASP A 76 9.91 1.55 18.46
CA ASP A 76 9.69 2.03 17.10
C ASP A 76 10.99 2.36 16.38
N LEU A 77 11.11 1.91 15.14
CA LEU A 77 12.22 2.28 14.26
C LEU A 77 11.80 3.41 13.34
N LYS A 78 12.13 4.64 13.73
CA LYS A 78 11.78 5.83 12.96
C LYS A 78 12.86 6.23 11.96
N ILE A 79 12.52 6.24 10.67
CA ILE A 79 13.36 6.76 9.58
C ILE A 79 13.11 8.26 9.50
N SER A 80 13.97 9.05 10.16
CA SER A 80 13.75 10.51 10.35
C SER A 80 14.66 11.40 9.52
N ASN A 81 15.66 10.83 8.83
CA ASN A 81 16.59 11.57 8.00
C ASN A 81 16.42 11.18 6.54
N ASP A 82 16.32 12.17 5.68
CA ASP A 82 16.11 12.03 4.24
C ASP A 82 17.25 11.27 3.54
N TYR A 83 17.01 10.85 2.30
CA TYR A 83 17.98 10.22 1.38
C TYR A 83 18.52 8.88 1.90
N ILE A 84 17.62 7.92 2.10
CA ILE A 84 17.98 6.59 2.58
C ILE A 84 17.53 5.47 1.61
N THR A 85 18.39 4.49 1.41
CA THR A 85 18.06 3.20 0.81
C THR A 85 18.36 2.09 1.79
N ILE A 86 17.35 1.26 2.12
CA ILE A 86 17.53 0.04 2.90
C ILE A 86 17.41 -1.14 1.95
N ALA A 87 18.54 -1.77 1.66
CA ALA A 87 18.69 -2.77 0.60
C ALA A 87 18.67 -4.20 1.18
N GLY A 88 17.50 -4.68 1.60
CA GLY A 88 17.32 -6.02 2.18
C GLY A 88 17.76 -7.16 1.26
N GLN A 89 17.75 -6.95 -0.06
CA GLN A 89 18.22 -7.94 -1.05
C GLN A 89 19.71 -8.27 -0.96
N THR A 90 20.49 -7.51 -0.21
CA THR A 90 21.92 -7.77 0.02
C THR A 90 22.16 -8.82 1.10
N ALA A 91 21.17 -9.04 1.97
CA ALA A 91 21.27 -10.03 3.03
C ALA A 91 21.43 -11.45 2.46
N PRO A 92 22.25 -12.32 3.09
CA PRO A 92 22.34 -13.72 2.70
C PRO A 92 21.06 -14.50 3.03
N GLY A 93 20.92 -15.72 2.47
CA GLY A 93 19.84 -16.66 2.77
C GLY A 93 18.46 -16.03 2.67
N GLN A 94 17.61 -16.29 3.65
CA GLN A 94 16.22 -15.78 3.66
C GLN A 94 16.09 -14.28 3.93
N GLY A 95 17.18 -13.53 4.05
CA GLY A 95 17.14 -12.08 4.19
C GLY A 95 16.83 -11.59 5.61
N ILE A 96 16.27 -10.40 5.72
CA ILE A 96 16.03 -9.72 6.99
C ILE A 96 14.53 -9.66 7.30
N CYS A 97 14.18 -10.01 8.53
CA CYS A 97 12.91 -9.73 9.17
C CYS A 97 13.10 -8.69 10.28
N ILE A 98 12.21 -7.70 10.34
CA ILE A 98 12.14 -6.68 11.39
C ILE A 98 10.85 -6.94 12.15
N ALA A 99 10.93 -7.19 13.46
CA ALA A 99 9.81 -7.67 14.27
C ALA A 99 9.58 -6.81 15.52
N ASP A 100 8.43 -7.01 16.15
CA ASP A 100 7.97 -6.53 17.46
C ASP A 100 7.47 -5.09 17.52
N TYR A 101 8.06 -4.17 16.77
CA TYR A 101 7.65 -2.76 16.77
C TYR A 101 7.54 -2.22 15.34
N PRO A 102 6.76 -1.14 15.13
CA PRO A 102 6.56 -0.55 13.82
C PRO A 102 7.83 0.08 13.23
N VAL A 103 7.88 0.11 11.90
CA VAL A 103 8.84 0.93 11.16
C VAL A 103 8.11 2.13 10.57
N ILE A 104 8.55 3.34 10.92
CA ILE A 104 7.86 4.59 10.60
C ILE A 104 8.70 5.43 9.63
N ILE A 105 8.18 5.67 8.44
CA ILE A 105 8.76 6.57 7.44
C ILE A 105 8.40 8.01 7.80
N SER A 106 9.35 8.74 8.36
CA SER A 106 9.23 10.16 8.73
C SER A 106 10.20 11.06 7.93
N ALA A 107 10.69 10.55 6.81
CA ALA A 107 11.67 11.21 5.94
C ALA A 107 11.22 11.16 4.48
N ASN A 108 11.85 11.98 3.65
CA ASN A 108 11.70 12.00 2.20
C ASN A 108 12.83 11.23 1.52
N ASP A 109 12.64 10.91 0.24
CA ASP A 109 13.63 10.18 -0.56
C ASP A 109 14.02 8.84 0.08
N VAL A 110 13.03 7.98 0.29
CA VAL A 110 13.16 6.69 0.99
C VAL A 110 12.93 5.54 0.02
N ILE A 111 13.89 4.63 -0.06
CA ILE A 111 13.82 3.37 -0.81
C ILE A 111 13.93 2.20 0.17
N LEU A 112 12.88 1.36 0.24
CA LEU A 112 12.86 0.13 1.04
C LEU A 112 12.67 -1.06 0.12
N ARG A 113 13.57 -2.05 0.16
CA ARG A 113 13.52 -3.20 -0.73
C ARG A 113 13.81 -4.51 -0.02
N TYR A 114 13.04 -5.55 -0.34
CA TYR A 114 13.25 -6.93 0.10
C TYR A 114 13.41 -7.07 1.61
N LEU A 115 12.51 -6.44 2.36
CA LEU A 115 12.46 -6.50 3.82
C LEU A 115 11.15 -7.15 4.27
N ARG A 116 11.20 -7.90 5.36
CA ARG A 116 10.01 -8.39 6.05
C ARG A 116 9.77 -7.56 7.29
N PHE A 117 8.50 -7.22 7.53
CA PHE A 117 8.04 -6.52 8.72
C PHE A 117 6.97 -7.41 9.37
N ARG A 118 7.31 -8.00 10.52
CA ARG A 118 6.45 -8.93 11.28
C ARG A 118 6.24 -8.38 12.68
N VAL A 119 5.30 -7.45 12.84
CA VAL A 119 5.15 -6.69 14.09
C VAL A 119 4.75 -7.59 15.27
N GLY A 120 3.67 -8.37 15.13
CA GLY A 120 3.19 -9.18 16.25
C GLY A 120 2.56 -8.34 17.36
N THR A 121 2.56 -8.86 18.58
CA THR A 121 1.84 -8.27 19.72
C THR A 121 2.72 -7.73 20.84
N GLU A 122 4.02 -7.76 20.71
CA GLU A 122 4.96 -7.36 21.77
C GLU A 122 4.77 -5.89 22.20
N SER A 123 4.56 -4.99 21.23
CA SER A 123 4.33 -3.57 21.51
C SER A 123 3.00 -3.28 22.23
N ILE A 124 2.01 -4.19 22.16
CA ILE A 124 0.71 -4.01 22.84
C ILE A 124 0.88 -4.01 24.36
N ALA A 125 1.81 -4.81 24.88
CA ALA A 125 2.10 -4.85 26.31
C ALA A 125 2.48 -3.47 26.89
N ASN A 126 2.92 -2.56 26.00
CA ASN A 126 3.27 -1.17 26.32
C ASN A 126 2.18 -0.18 25.88
N GLY A 127 0.96 -0.65 25.61
CA GLY A 127 -0.18 0.19 25.19
C GLY A 127 -0.15 0.64 23.73
N GLY A 128 0.66 -0.01 22.88
CA GLY A 128 0.77 0.31 21.46
C GLY A 128 -0.36 -0.32 20.62
N GLU A 129 -0.69 0.33 19.53
CA GLU A 129 -1.57 -0.17 18.47
C GLU A 129 -0.81 -0.08 17.14
N PRO A 130 0.25 -0.91 16.94
CA PRO A 130 1.23 -0.69 15.89
C PRO A 130 0.70 -1.04 14.50
N ASP A 131 1.02 -0.13 13.57
CA ASP A 131 1.10 -0.44 12.15
C ASP A 131 2.34 -1.31 11.86
N GLY A 132 2.36 -1.97 10.71
CA GLY A 132 3.53 -2.71 10.27
C GLY A 132 4.63 -1.80 9.72
N LEU A 133 4.35 -1.19 8.58
CA LEU A 133 5.15 -0.17 7.93
C LEU A 133 4.24 1.00 7.59
N GLY A 134 4.54 2.18 8.11
CA GLY A 134 3.72 3.37 7.90
C GLY A 134 4.51 4.60 7.53
N GLY A 135 3.86 5.50 6.78
CA GLY A 135 4.38 6.83 6.45
C GLY A 135 3.29 7.73 5.93
N MET A 136 3.26 8.98 6.37
CA MET A 136 2.33 10.00 5.89
C MET A 136 3.03 11.33 5.69
N ASP A 137 2.44 12.12 4.75
CA ASP A 137 2.83 13.51 4.49
C ASP A 137 4.32 13.66 4.14
N ARG A 138 4.85 12.71 3.33
CA ARG A 138 6.25 12.66 2.87
C ARG A 138 6.32 12.69 1.34
N LYS A 139 7.54 12.74 0.80
CA LYS A 139 7.79 12.79 -0.65
C LYS A 139 8.81 11.77 -1.09
N ASN A 140 8.67 11.31 -2.34
CA ASN A 140 9.62 10.44 -3.00
C ASN A 140 9.87 9.16 -2.19
N ILE A 141 8.88 8.28 -2.16
CA ILE A 141 8.94 7.01 -1.43
C ILE A 141 8.75 5.88 -2.43
N ILE A 142 9.58 4.85 -2.36
CA ILE A 142 9.34 3.58 -3.03
C ILE A 142 9.56 2.41 -2.08
N VAL A 143 8.52 1.57 -1.95
CA VAL A 143 8.55 0.30 -1.21
C VAL A 143 8.40 -0.82 -2.23
N ASP A 144 9.40 -1.68 -2.31
CA ASP A 144 9.54 -2.67 -3.37
C ASP A 144 9.87 -4.06 -2.83
N HIS A 145 9.12 -5.08 -3.24
CA HIS A 145 9.32 -6.47 -2.85
C HIS A 145 9.43 -6.69 -1.32
N CYS A 146 8.64 -5.96 -0.54
CA CYS A 146 8.57 -6.14 0.90
C CYS A 146 7.40 -7.03 1.30
N SER A 147 7.52 -7.73 2.44
CA SER A 147 6.45 -8.53 3.03
C SER A 147 6.08 -7.97 4.38
N ILE A 148 4.84 -7.53 4.57
CA ILE A 148 4.37 -6.87 5.78
C ILE A 148 3.20 -7.66 6.35
N SER A 149 3.27 -8.05 7.64
CA SER A 149 2.18 -8.77 8.29
C SER A 149 2.19 -8.63 9.81
N TRP A 150 1.08 -9.12 10.41
CA TRP A 150 0.86 -9.23 11.85
C TRP A 150 0.86 -7.89 12.57
N SER A 151 0.41 -6.83 11.90
CA SER A 151 0.11 -5.56 12.54
C SER A 151 -1.15 -5.65 13.40
N VAL A 152 -1.25 -4.77 14.37
CA VAL A 152 -2.43 -4.65 15.24
C VAL A 152 -3.48 -3.72 14.63
N ASP A 153 -3.05 -2.64 13.98
CA ASP A 153 -3.89 -1.75 13.14
C ASP A 153 -3.61 -2.05 11.66
N GLU A 154 -2.99 -1.19 10.88
CA GLU A 154 -2.70 -1.43 9.47
C GLU A 154 -1.36 -2.13 9.22
N CYS A 155 -1.33 -3.06 8.26
CA CYS A 155 -0.05 -3.65 7.85
C CYS A 155 0.83 -2.65 7.09
N LEU A 156 0.30 -1.99 6.06
CA LEU A 156 1.06 -1.06 5.24
C LEU A 156 0.24 0.18 4.91
N SER A 157 0.57 1.31 5.52
CA SER A 157 -0.08 2.59 5.30
C SER A 157 0.90 3.65 4.81
N VAL A 158 0.84 3.98 3.51
CA VAL A 158 1.56 5.13 2.93
C VAL A 158 0.53 6.02 2.25
N TYR A 159 0.28 7.21 2.78
CA TYR A 159 -0.77 8.10 2.29
C TYR A 159 -0.48 9.57 2.59
N GLY A 160 -1.21 10.48 1.92
CA GLY A 160 -0.93 11.92 2.00
C GLY A 160 0.47 12.30 1.51
N SER A 161 1.18 11.37 0.90
CA SER A 161 2.54 11.54 0.41
C SER A 161 2.54 11.94 -1.06
N GLU A 162 3.67 12.40 -1.57
CA GLU A 162 3.83 12.85 -2.95
C GLU A 162 4.90 12.03 -3.65
N ASN A 163 4.67 11.64 -4.91
CA ASN A 163 5.56 10.79 -5.71
C ASN A 163 5.89 9.47 -5.01
N THR A 164 4.87 8.67 -4.78
CA THR A 164 4.99 7.40 -4.03
C THR A 164 4.77 6.21 -4.95
N THR A 165 5.51 5.13 -4.75
CA THR A 165 5.22 3.81 -5.29
C THR A 165 5.30 2.73 -4.22
N VAL A 166 4.29 1.87 -4.17
CA VAL A 166 4.34 0.58 -3.48
C VAL A 166 4.15 -0.50 -4.54
N GLN A 167 5.16 -1.29 -4.76
CA GLN A 167 5.16 -2.30 -5.83
C GLN A 167 5.65 -3.67 -5.35
N TRP A 168 5.06 -4.73 -5.89
CA TRP A 168 5.46 -6.10 -5.66
C TRP A 168 5.57 -6.50 -4.18
N CYS A 169 4.71 -5.96 -3.32
CA CYS A 169 4.68 -6.27 -1.91
C CYS A 169 3.65 -7.34 -1.56
N ILE A 170 3.89 -8.10 -0.50
CA ILE A 170 2.89 -8.90 0.20
C ILE A 170 2.47 -8.15 1.46
N VAL A 171 1.18 -7.85 1.57
CA VAL A 171 0.55 -7.23 2.73
C VAL A 171 -0.48 -8.22 3.25
N SER A 172 -0.27 -8.80 4.44
CA SER A 172 -1.08 -9.96 4.82
C SER A 172 -1.25 -10.15 6.32
N GLU A 173 -2.33 -10.82 6.68
CA GLU A 173 -2.57 -11.37 8.02
C GLU A 173 -2.43 -10.32 9.15
N SER A 174 -3.06 -9.17 9.00
CA SER A 174 -3.25 -8.27 10.13
C SER A 174 -4.03 -8.96 11.27
N LEU A 175 -3.67 -8.67 12.51
CA LEU A 175 -4.16 -9.39 13.68
C LEU A 175 -5.55 -8.89 14.10
N ARG A 176 -6.60 -9.68 13.81
CA ARG A 176 -7.99 -9.29 14.01
C ARG A 176 -8.39 -9.13 15.47
N SER A 177 -7.92 -10.00 16.35
CA SER A 177 -8.29 -10.03 17.78
C SER A 177 -7.05 -9.87 18.66
N SER A 178 -6.35 -8.75 18.48
CA SER A 178 -5.02 -8.52 19.03
C SER A 178 -4.99 -7.67 20.30
N GLY A 179 -6.15 -7.25 20.82
CA GLY A 179 -6.21 -6.36 21.99
C GLY A 179 -6.19 -4.87 21.67
N HIS A 180 -6.45 -4.49 20.42
CA HIS A 180 -6.64 -3.09 20.03
C HIS A 180 -7.77 -2.44 20.85
N SER A 181 -7.60 -1.19 21.30
CA SER A 181 -8.54 -0.48 22.19
C SER A 181 -9.95 -0.34 21.59
N LYS A 182 -10.07 -0.28 20.26
CA LYS A 182 -11.34 -0.24 19.52
C LYS A 182 -11.99 -1.62 19.29
N GLY A 183 -11.43 -2.69 19.87
CA GLY A 183 -11.92 -4.05 19.72
C GLY A 183 -11.38 -4.73 18.44
N VAL A 184 -12.25 -5.47 17.72
CA VAL A 184 -11.88 -6.16 16.48
C VAL A 184 -11.31 -5.18 15.46
N HIS A 185 -10.07 -5.42 15.04
CA HIS A 185 -9.30 -4.58 14.14
C HIS A 185 -8.58 -5.44 13.09
N GLY A 186 -7.35 -5.12 12.71
CA GLY A 186 -6.56 -5.92 11.78
C GLY A 186 -6.83 -5.53 10.33
N TYR A 187 -6.21 -4.46 9.88
CA TYR A 187 -6.47 -3.85 8.58
C TYR A 187 -5.30 -4.00 7.61
N GLY A 188 -5.61 -4.00 6.31
CA GLY A 188 -4.60 -4.07 5.26
C GLY A 188 -3.76 -2.80 5.19
N GLY A 189 -4.37 -1.69 4.78
CA GLY A 189 -3.64 -0.43 4.71
C GLY A 189 -4.46 0.75 4.25
N ASN A 190 -4.01 1.94 4.63
CA ASN A 190 -4.51 3.21 4.15
C ASN A 190 -3.58 3.72 3.04
N TRP A 191 -4.08 3.77 1.80
CA TRP A 191 -3.33 4.11 0.59
C TRP A 191 -3.88 5.37 -0.04
N GLY A 192 -3.01 6.26 -0.49
CA GLY A 192 -3.37 7.53 -1.11
C GLY A 192 -2.15 8.40 -1.34
N GLY A 193 -2.35 9.61 -1.79
CA GLY A 193 -1.31 10.60 -1.97
C GLY A 193 -1.47 11.42 -3.26
N ALA A 194 -0.69 12.49 -3.34
CA ALA A 194 -0.55 13.28 -4.54
C ALA A 194 0.47 12.60 -5.46
N HIS A 195 -0.01 12.00 -6.54
CA HIS A 195 0.79 11.16 -7.44
C HIS A 195 1.33 9.90 -6.74
N ALA A 196 0.45 8.93 -6.48
CA ALA A 196 0.78 7.66 -5.84
C ALA A 196 0.43 6.47 -6.74
N SER A 197 1.31 5.49 -6.82
CA SER A 197 1.12 4.22 -7.55
C SER A 197 1.21 3.04 -6.61
N TYR A 198 0.19 2.18 -6.66
CA TYR A 198 0.15 0.92 -5.92
C TYR A 198 -0.11 -0.20 -6.91
N HIS A 199 0.91 -0.97 -7.23
CA HIS A 199 0.78 -1.97 -8.28
C HIS A 199 1.49 -3.29 -7.99
N HIS A 200 0.95 -4.37 -8.53
CA HIS A 200 1.48 -5.71 -8.40
C HIS A 200 1.65 -6.18 -6.94
N ASN A 201 0.82 -5.71 -6.04
CA ASN A 201 0.85 -6.12 -4.64
C ASN A 201 -0.17 -7.25 -4.38
N LEU A 202 0.13 -8.11 -3.43
CA LEU A 202 -0.81 -9.04 -2.83
C LEU A 202 -1.29 -8.50 -1.49
N MET A 203 -2.59 -8.21 -1.35
CA MET A 203 -3.25 -7.97 -0.06
C MET A 203 -4.10 -9.17 0.32
N ALA A 204 -3.84 -9.78 1.47
CA ALA A 204 -4.49 -11.04 1.84
C ALA A 204 -4.81 -11.14 3.34
N HIS A 205 -5.98 -11.69 3.67
CA HIS A 205 -6.38 -12.03 5.04
C HIS A 205 -6.48 -10.83 5.99
N HIS A 206 -7.27 -9.82 5.61
CA HIS A 206 -7.52 -8.65 6.44
C HIS A 206 -8.99 -8.52 6.80
N GLU A 207 -9.29 -7.95 7.96
CA GLU A 207 -10.67 -7.59 8.34
C GLU A 207 -11.22 -6.51 7.41
N SER A 208 -10.45 -5.45 7.16
CA SER A 208 -10.86 -4.28 6.39
C SER A 208 -9.67 -3.57 5.75
N ARG A 209 -9.90 -2.45 5.05
CA ARG A 209 -8.89 -1.61 4.39
C ARG A 209 -8.06 -2.40 3.38
N VAL A 210 -8.75 -2.95 2.35
CA VAL A 210 -8.13 -3.79 1.31
C VAL A 210 -8.27 -3.14 -0.07
N PRO A 211 -7.61 -1.98 -0.30
CA PRO A 211 -7.16 -1.00 0.67
C PRO A 211 -8.26 0.01 1.10
N ARG A 212 -7.99 0.86 2.09
CA ARG A 212 -8.68 2.13 2.29
C ARG A 212 -8.08 3.14 1.29
N LEU A 213 -8.88 3.73 0.43
CA LEU A 213 -8.48 4.86 -0.39
C LEU A 213 -8.53 6.11 0.50
N GLY A 214 -7.38 6.56 0.99
CA GLY A 214 -7.29 7.48 2.11
C GLY A 214 -6.72 8.85 1.75
N PRO A 215 -7.56 9.86 1.45
CA PRO A 215 -7.09 11.22 1.25
C PRO A 215 -6.61 11.86 2.56
N ARG A 216 -5.83 12.91 2.42
CA ARG A 216 -5.36 13.75 3.52
C ARG A 216 -5.73 15.21 3.29
N PRO A 217 -6.02 16.00 4.35
CA PRO A 217 -6.34 17.42 4.19
C PRO A 217 -5.26 18.22 3.45
N GLY A 218 -3.98 17.91 3.70
CA GLY A 218 -2.85 18.61 3.07
C GLY A 218 -2.61 18.30 1.59
N THR A 219 -3.18 17.20 1.06
CA THR A 219 -3.01 16.77 -0.33
C THR A 219 -4.33 16.68 -1.10
N GLN A 220 -5.46 16.90 -0.46
CA GLN A 220 -6.80 16.61 -0.95
C GLN A 220 -7.08 17.10 -2.39
N GLU A 221 -6.66 18.30 -2.76
CA GLU A 221 -6.86 18.86 -4.09
C GLU A 221 -5.99 18.20 -5.18
N ARG A 222 -4.92 17.53 -4.73
CA ARG A 222 -3.92 16.89 -5.57
C ARG A 222 -3.89 15.38 -5.42
N GLU A 223 -4.82 14.81 -4.63
CA GLU A 223 -4.90 13.35 -4.44
C GLU A 223 -5.17 12.67 -5.77
N TYR A 224 -4.18 11.89 -6.17
CA TYR A 224 -4.15 11.16 -7.41
C TYR A 224 -3.49 9.81 -7.20
N MET A 225 -4.24 8.75 -7.45
CA MET A 225 -3.80 7.39 -7.15
C MET A 225 -4.03 6.46 -8.33
N ASP A 226 -3.01 5.70 -8.70
CA ASP A 226 -3.09 4.58 -9.64
C ASP A 226 -3.03 3.25 -8.89
N LEU A 227 -4.17 2.55 -8.81
CA LEU A 227 -4.34 1.25 -8.19
C LEU A 227 -4.47 0.20 -9.29
N ARG A 228 -3.36 -0.47 -9.62
CA ARG A 228 -3.24 -1.29 -10.83
C ARG A 228 -2.62 -2.65 -10.59
N ASN A 229 -3.17 -3.70 -11.22
CA ASN A 229 -2.59 -5.04 -11.23
C ASN A 229 -2.31 -5.65 -9.84
N ASN A 230 -3.05 -5.25 -8.81
CA ASN A 230 -2.95 -5.87 -7.50
C ASN A 230 -3.84 -7.11 -7.40
N VAL A 231 -3.53 -7.96 -6.45
CA VAL A 231 -4.34 -9.13 -6.07
C VAL A 231 -4.88 -8.91 -4.66
N PHE A 232 -6.20 -8.97 -4.52
CA PHE A 232 -6.89 -8.88 -3.25
C PHE A 232 -7.52 -10.22 -2.91
N TYR A 233 -7.20 -10.78 -1.75
CA TYR A 233 -7.65 -12.10 -1.35
C TYR A 233 -8.22 -12.14 0.07
N ASN A 234 -9.36 -12.82 0.22
CA ASN A 234 -9.91 -13.24 1.51
C ASN A 234 -10.09 -12.12 2.54
N TRP A 235 -10.69 -11.00 2.14
CA TRP A 235 -11.11 -9.94 3.05
C TRP A 235 -12.35 -10.34 3.85
N ALA A 236 -12.43 -9.97 5.14
CA ALA A 236 -13.50 -10.41 6.03
C ALA A 236 -14.66 -9.40 6.14
N GLY A 237 -14.40 -8.21 6.66
CA GLY A 237 -15.46 -7.21 6.91
C GLY A 237 -15.68 -6.25 5.78
N ASN A 238 -14.62 -5.62 5.27
CA ASN A 238 -14.69 -4.60 4.24
C ASN A 238 -13.50 -4.70 3.28
N GLY A 239 -13.76 -4.69 1.99
CA GLY A 239 -12.73 -4.69 0.94
C GLY A 239 -12.13 -3.29 0.72
N CYS A 240 -12.03 -2.89 -0.56
CA CYS A 240 -11.64 -1.55 -0.93
C CYS A 240 -12.77 -0.54 -0.67
N TYR A 241 -12.45 0.63 -0.11
CA TYR A 241 -13.43 1.68 0.14
C TYR A 241 -12.78 3.05 0.35
N GLY A 242 -13.58 4.11 0.27
CA GLY A 242 -13.19 5.48 0.52
C GLY A 242 -13.07 6.33 -0.73
N GLY A 243 -11.97 7.04 -0.91
CA GLY A 243 -11.69 7.85 -2.10
C GLY A 243 -12.41 9.20 -2.12
N GLU A 244 -12.73 9.75 -0.95
CA GLU A 244 -13.42 11.02 -0.80
C GLU A 244 -12.62 12.16 -1.45
N GLY A 245 -13.15 12.75 -2.53
CA GLY A 245 -12.51 13.82 -3.28
C GLY A 245 -11.27 13.43 -4.09
N MET A 246 -10.88 12.15 -4.07
CA MET A 246 -9.69 11.65 -4.78
C MET A 246 -9.96 11.44 -6.27
N LYS A 247 -8.88 11.43 -7.05
CA LYS A 247 -8.85 10.95 -8.44
C LYS A 247 -8.15 9.60 -8.47
N VAL A 248 -8.85 8.55 -8.91
CA VAL A 248 -8.33 7.18 -8.77
C VAL A 248 -8.52 6.37 -10.04
N ASN A 249 -7.45 5.76 -10.53
CA ASN A 249 -7.52 4.62 -11.45
C ASN A 249 -7.61 3.32 -10.65
N ILE A 250 -8.60 2.47 -10.91
CA ILE A 250 -8.72 1.11 -10.38
C ILE A 250 -8.73 0.16 -11.58
N VAL A 251 -7.57 -0.34 -11.98
CA VAL A 251 -7.37 -0.96 -13.29
C VAL A 251 -6.72 -2.33 -13.18
N ASN A 252 -7.32 -3.32 -13.84
CA ASN A 252 -6.76 -4.66 -14.01
C ASN A 252 -6.33 -5.33 -12.69
N ASN A 253 -7.03 -5.09 -11.58
CA ASN A 253 -6.81 -5.78 -10.34
C ASN A 253 -7.60 -7.11 -10.31
N TYR A 254 -7.10 -8.08 -9.58
CA TYR A 254 -7.74 -9.38 -9.40
C TYR A 254 -8.27 -9.52 -7.98
N TYR A 255 -9.58 -9.70 -7.84
CA TYR A 255 -10.28 -9.85 -6.56
C TYR A 255 -10.69 -11.32 -6.40
N LYS A 256 -10.14 -11.99 -5.41
CA LYS A 256 -10.42 -13.39 -5.09
C LYS A 256 -11.07 -13.53 -3.71
N PRO A 257 -12.40 -13.67 -3.63
CA PRO A 257 -13.06 -13.97 -2.37
C PRO A 257 -12.53 -15.26 -1.77
N GLY A 258 -12.29 -15.27 -0.47
CA GLY A 258 -11.80 -16.44 0.24
C GLY A 258 -12.78 -16.95 1.31
N PRO A 259 -12.34 -17.88 2.18
CA PRO A 259 -13.19 -18.48 3.20
C PRO A 259 -13.76 -17.50 4.23
N ALA A 260 -13.00 -16.43 4.55
CA ALA A 260 -13.45 -15.37 5.47
C ALA A 260 -14.33 -14.31 4.80
N THR A 261 -14.36 -14.26 3.46
CA THR A 261 -15.13 -13.24 2.75
C THR A 261 -16.63 -13.52 2.86
N PRO A 262 -17.42 -12.61 3.45
CA PRO A 262 -18.84 -12.84 3.71
C PRO A 262 -19.63 -13.07 2.41
N ASN A 263 -20.65 -13.91 2.47
CA ASN A 263 -21.58 -14.09 1.36
C ASN A 263 -22.64 -12.95 1.34
N SER A 264 -22.18 -11.75 1.03
CA SER A 264 -23.00 -10.54 0.96
C SER A 264 -22.49 -9.65 -0.16
N ALA A 265 -23.01 -8.43 -0.29
CA ALA A 265 -22.56 -7.44 -1.26
C ALA A 265 -21.04 -7.15 -1.19
N VAL A 266 -20.42 -7.33 -0.02
CA VAL A 266 -18.97 -7.18 0.18
C VAL A 266 -18.16 -8.14 -0.69
N ARG A 267 -18.71 -9.32 -0.99
CA ARG A 267 -18.01 -10.39 -1.70
C ARG A 267 -17.63 -10.02 -3.12
N TYR A 268 -18.46 -9.27 -3.79
CA TYR A 268 -18.32 -9.03 -5.24
C TYR A 268 -18.20 -7.56 -5.63
N ARG A 269 -17.99 -6.67 -4.68
CA ARG A 269 -17.74 -5.27 -5.00
C ARG A 269 -16.25 -4.99 -5.19
N ILE A 270 -15.94 -4.14 -6.16
CA ILE A 270 -14.59 -3.64 -6.43
C ILE A 270 -14.23 -2.58 -5.39
N ALA A 271 -15.09 -1.58 -5.20
CA ALA A 271 -14.90 -0.55 -4.19
C ALA A 271 -16.23 0.01 -3.66
N LYS A 272 -16.18 0.58 -2.45
CA LYS A 272 -17.28 1.32 -1.84
C LYS A 272 -16.83 2.78 -1.65
N ILE A 273 -17.26 3.65 -2.56
CA ILE A 273 -16.82 5.05 -2.61
C ILE A 273 -17.52 5.91 -1.56
N GLY A 274 -16.82 6.90 -1.02
CA GLY A 274 -17.29 7.78 0.03
C GLY A 274 -17.21 9.26 -0.34
N VAL A 275 -17.75 10.07 0.56
CA VAL A 275 -17.62 11.53 0.57
C VAL A 275 -17.44 12.00 2.01
N ARG A 276 -16.80 13.12 2.22
CA ARG A 276 -16.73 13.74 3.55
C ARG A 276 -18.04 14.49 3.81
N THR A 277 -18.73 14.09 4.85
CA THR A 277 -20.01 14.70 5.28
C THR A 277 -19.78 15.93 6.13
N THR A 278 -20.79 16.77 6.31
CA THR A 278 -20.77 17.93 7.21
C THR A 278 -20.37 17.51 8.62
N ALA A 279 -20.97 16.43 9.14
CA ALA A 279 -20.65 15.91 10.48
C ALA A 279 -19.17 15.50 10.60
N TYR A 280 -18.60 14.89 9.57
CA TYR A 280 -17.19 14.53 9.57
C TYR A 280 -16.24 15.74 9.52
N CYS A 281 -16.67 16.82 8.87
CA CYS A 281 -15.89 18.05 8.67
C CYS A 281 -16.05 19.06 9.81
N THR A 282 -16.77 18.70 10.89
CA THR A 282 -17.08 19.57 12.02
C THR A 282 -16.54 18.96 13.33
N ASN A 283 -15.92 19.79 14.16
CA ASN A 283 -15.48 19.42 15.50
C ASN A 283 -16.67 19.26 16.45
N SER A 284 -16.46 18.66 17.62
CA SER A 284 -17.50 18.49 18.63
C SER A 284 -18.08 19.80 19.19
N ASP A 285 -17.34 20.90 19.06
CA ASP A 285 -17.77 22.25 19.45
C ASP A 285 -18.52 23.00 18.32
N GLY A 286 -18.76 22.35 17.17
CA GLY A 286 -19.43 22.93 16.02
C GLY A 286 -18.52 23.73 15.08
N THR A 287 -17.24 23.86 15.37
CA THR A 287 -16.29 24.56 14.48
C THR A 287 -15.81 23.67 13.34
N PRO A 288 -15.45 24.23 12.15
CA PRO A 288 -14.85 23.46 11.07
C PRO A 288 -13.51 22.84 11.47
N ASN A 289 -13.26 21.61 11.07
CA ASN A 289 -11.96 20.94 11.21
C ASN A 289 -11.13 20.97 9.91
N ALA A 290 -9.96 20.35 9.92
CA ALA A 290 -9.05 20.32 8.77
C ALA A 290 -9.63 19.66 7.49
N TRP A 291 -10.73 18.92 7.61
CA TRP A 291 -11.41 18.28 6.49
C TRP A 291 -12.46 19.16 5.81
N LYS A 292 -12.76 20.35 6.35
CA LYS A 292 -13.79 21.25 5.81
C LYS A 292 -13.65 21.53 4.30
N PRO A 293 -12.44 21.73 3.74
CA PRO A 293 -12.29 21.90 2.30
C PRO A 293 -12.72 20.69 1.45
N MET A 294 -12.82 19.50 2.05
CA MET A 294 -13.28 18.28 1.37
C MET A 294 -14.77 17.97 1.56
N GLU A 295 -15.48 18.79 2.29
CA GLU A 295 -16.91 18.58 2.52
C GLU A 295 -17.69 18.53 1.22
N HIS A 296 -18.39 17.42 1.00
CA HIS A 296 -19.18 17.14 -0.20
C HIS A 296 -18.40 17.22 -1.53
N VAL A 297 -17.07 17.09 -1.49
CA VAL A 297 -16.24 16.99 -2.70
C VAL A 297 -16.30 15.55 -3.21
N TRP A 298 -16.79 15.36 -4.42
CA TRP A 298 -16.95 14.07 -5.06
C TRP A 298 -15.61 13.62 -5.66
N GLY A 299 -15.24 12.37 -5.42
CA GLY A 299 -14.10 11.75 -6.09
C GLY A 299 -14.39 11.45 -7.56
N GLN A 300 -13.34 11.20 -8.32
CA GLN A 300 -13.42 10.80 -9.73
C GLN A 300 -12.67 9.48 -9.94
N PHE A 301 -13.30 8.52 -10.60
CA PHE A 301 -12.79 7.16 -10.70
C PHE A 301 -12.83 6.64 -12.13
N TYR A 302 -11.71 6.13 -12.62
CA TYR A 302 -11.67 5.25 -13.76
C TYR A 302 -11.56 3.81 -13.28
N VAL A 303 -12.53 2.97 -13.63
CA VAL A 303 -12.62 1.60 -13.11
C VAL A 303 -12.86 0.65 -14.28
N ASP A 304 -11.83 -0.13 -14.65
CA ASP A 304 -11.90 -1.01 -15.81
C ASP A 304 -10.93 -2.18 -15.73
N GLY A 305 -11.26 -3.27 -16.42
CA GLY A 305 -10.42 -4.45 -16.54
C GLY A 305 -10.23 -5.26 -15.26
N ASN A 306 -10.94 -4.94 -14.17
CA ASN A 306 -10.84 -5.69 -12.93
C ASN A 306 -11.63 -6.98 -13.00
N VAL A 307 -11.06 -8.05 -12.49
CA VAL A 307 -11.67 -9.38 -12.43
C VAL A 307 -12.12 -9.70 -11.01
N ILE A 308 -13.39 -10.08 -10.86
CA ILE A 308 -13.93 -10.63 -9.62
C ILE A 308 -14.12 -12.14 -9.80
N GLU A 309 -13.30 -12.94 -9.15
CA GLU A 309 -13.41 -14.38 -9.21
C GLU A 309 -14.79 -14.86 -8.72
N GLY A 310 -15.45 -15.67 -9.55
CA GLY A 310 -16.80 -16.18 -9.28
C GLY A 310 -17.95 -15.21 -9.61
N ASN A 311 -17.69 -14.04 -10.24
CA ASN A 311 -18.75 -13.15 -10.68
C ASN A 311 -18.47 -12.50 -12.04
N ALA A 312 -18.87 -13.16 -13.11
CA ALA A 312 -18.69 -12.70 -14.48
C ALA A 312 -19.43 -11.38 -14.78
N ASN A 313 -20.55 -11.10 -14.11
CA ASN A 313 -21.31 -9.88 -14.33
C ASN A 313 -20.55 -8.63 -13.84
N VAL A 314 -19.91 -8.71 -12.68
CA VAL A 314 -19.07 -7.61 -12.16
C VAL A 314 -17.80 -7.47 -12.98
N THR A 315 -17.21 -8.58 -13.42
CA THR A 315 -16.05 -8.57 -14.31
C THR A 315 -16.36 -7.87 -15.65
N ALA A 316 -17.54 -8.13 -16.22
CA ALA A 316 -17.96 -7.52 -17.49
C ALA A 316 -18.40 -6.04 -17.37
N ASP A 317 -18.87 -5.62 -16.20
CA ASP A 317 -19.31 -4.26 -15.93
C ASP A 317 -18.83 -3.82 -14.54
N ASN A 318 -17.57 -3.37 -14.51
CA ASN A 318 -16.91 -3.01 -13.26
C ASN A 318 -17.59 -1.82 -12.56
N TRP A 319 -18.05 -0.83 -13.32
CA TRP A 319 -18.64 0.37 -12.73
C TRP A 319 -20.03 0.11 -12.17
N THR A 320 -20.98 -0.30 -13.01
CA THR A 320 -22.39 -0.40 -12.62
C THR A 320 -22.63 -1.55 -11.61
N LYS A 321 -21.84 -2.61 -11.70
CA LYS A 321 -22.01 -3.81 -10.86
C LYS A 321 -21.02 -3.91 -9.72
N GLY A 322 -19.86 -3.23 -9.83
CA GLY A 322 -18.75 -3.36 -8.87
C GLY A 322 -18.52 -2.16 -7.95
N ILE A 323 -19.04 -0.98 -8.30
CA ILE A 323 -18.91 0.22 -7.49
C ILE A 323 -20.17 0.45 -6.66
N TYR A 324 -19.99 0.59 -5.36
CA TYR A 324 -21.05 0.85 -4.38
C TYR A 324 -20.81 2.19 -3.69
N GLU A 325 -21.87 2.82 -3.18
CA GLU A 325 -21.77 4.07 -2.43
C GLU A 325 -21.66 3.81 -0.91
N GLN A 326 -20.78 4.56 -0.27
CA GLN A 326 -20.70 4.71 1.19
C GLN A 326 -21.28 6.07 1.63
N ILE A 327 -22.24 6.57 0.88
CA ILE A 327 -22.72 7.94 1.05
C ILE A 327 -24.08 7.88 1.73
N ASN A 328 -24.18 8.55 2.87
CA ASN A 328 -25.45 8.87 3.47
C ASN A 328 -25.95 10.19 2.89
N ASN A 329 -26.91 10.11 1.97
CA ASN A 329 -27.37 11.28 1.21
C ASN A 329 -27.93 12.41 2.10
N LYS A 330 -28.53 12.07 3.25
CA LYS A 330 -29.00 13.09 4.22
C LYS A 330 -27.87 13.90 4.84
N GLU A 331 -26.71 13.26 5.05
CA GLU A 331 -25.51 13.93 5.58
C GLU A 331 -24.77 14.77 4.51
N CYS A 332 -25.22 14.70 3.27
CA CYS A 332 -24.71 15.46 2.14
C CYS A 332 -25.77 16.42 1.59
N ASP A 333 -26.72 16.88 2.41
CA ASP A 333 -27.80 17.79 2.03
C ASP A 333 -28.62 17.33 0.83
N ASN A 334 -28.74 16.00 0.65
CA ASN A 334 -29.39 15.34 -0.48
C ASN A 334 -28.83 15.73 -1.86
N THR A 335 -27.56 16.09 -1.95
CA THR A 335 -26.90 16.48 -3.19
C THR A 335 -26.43 15.29 -4.04
N PHE A 336 -26.34 14.10 -3.48
CA PHE A 336 -25.94 12.90 -4.21
C PHE A 336 -27.07 12.37 -5.08
N ASN A 337 -26.91 12.49 -6.38
CA ASN A 337 -27.91 12.12 -7.38
C ASN A 337 -27.25 11.44 -8.59
N ASP A 338 -28.04 11.05 -9.59
CA ASP A 338 -27.54 10.35 -10.77
C ASP A 338 -26.57 11.18 -11.62
N GLN A 339 -26.71 12.50 -11.62
CA GLN A 339 -25.75 13.39 -12.27
C GLN A 339 -24.39 13.34 -11.57
N VAL A 340 -24.37 13.45 -10.24
CA VAL A 340 -23.13 13.32 -9.45
C VAL A 340 -22.47 11.95 -9.69
N LYS A 341 -23.25 10.87 -9.70
CA LYS A 341 -22.73 9.52 -10.01
C LYS A 341 -22.07 9.47 -11.39
N ALA A 342 -22.69 10.12 -12.39
CA ALA A 342 -22.14 10.19 -13.73
C ALA A 342 -20.84 11.01 -13.77
N GLU A 343 -20.76 12.11 -13.04
CA GLU A 343 -19.58 12.97 -12.94
C GLU A 343 -18.40 12.27 -12.21
N MET A 344 -18.70 11.37 -11.28
CA MET A 344 -17.68 10.56 -10.58
C MET A 344 -17.04 9.49 -11.49
N LYS A 345 -17.70 9.10 -12.58
CA LYS A 345 -17.21 8.11 -13.53
C LYS A 345 -16.35 8.78 -14.60
N LEU A 346 -15.08 8.44 -14.65
CA LEU A 346 -14.21 8.83 -15.76
C LEU A 346 -14.38 7.88 -16.95
N SER A 347 -14.44 8.44 -18.16
CA SER A 347 -14.55 7.71 -19.42
C SER A 347 -13.20 7.21 -19.95
N ALA A 348 -12.10 7.75 -19.44
CA ALA A 348 -10.72 7.38 -19.79
C ALA A 348 -9.86 7.37 -18.53
N PRO A 349 -8.79 6.57 -18.50
CA PRO A 349 -7.87 6.55 -17.38
C PRO A 349 -7.19 7.91 -17.23
N LEU A 350 -6.93 8.26 -15.98
CA LEU A 350 -6.06 9.38 -15.67
C LEU A 350 -4.64 9.05 -16.15
N GLU A 351 -3.95 10.07 -16.65
CA GLU A 351 -2.54 9.93 -17.03
C GLU A 351 -1.69 9.58 -15.81
N THR A 352 -0.78 8.63 -15.93
CA THR A 352 0.05 8.16 -14.83
C THR A 352 1.49 7.95 -15.29
N GLU A 353 2.43 7.88 -14.37
CA GLU A 353 3.79 7.43 -14.65
C GLU A 353 3.79 5.97 -15.11
N PHE A 354 4.79 5.62 -15.89
CA PHE A 354 4.90 4.28 -16.49
C PHE A 354 4.81 3.17 -15.45
N VAL A 355 3.89 2.25 -15.69
CA VAL A 355 3.76 0.97 -15.00
C VAL A 355 3.53 -0.11 -16.06
N THR A 356 4.35 -1.16 -16.06
CA THR A 356 4.10 -2.36 -16.85
C THR A 356 2.72 -2.90 -16.52
N THR A 357 1.83 -2.93 -17.50
CA THR A 357 0.42 -3.24 -17.27
C THR A 357 0.08 -4.62 -17.85
N HIS A 358 -0.48 -5.47 -17.01
CA HIS A 358 -0.96 -6.81 -17.35
C HIS A 358 -2.50 -6.85 -17.37
N THR A 359 -3.11 -7.86 -17.98
CA THR A 359 -4.50 -8.18 -17.66
C THR A 359 -4.60 -8.62 -16.19
N ALA A 360 -5.79 -8.56 -15.59
CA ALA A 360 -5.96 -8.98 -14.19
C ALA A 360 -5.51 -10.42 -13.93
N GLU A 361 -5.79 -11.34 -14.88
CA GLU A 361 -5.39 -12.74 -14.78
C GLU A 361 -3.86 -12.94 -14.95
N GLN A 362 -3.23 -12.14 -15.80
CA GLN A 362 -1.77 -12.12 -15.91
C GLN A 362 -1.15 -11.56 -14.63
N ALA A 363 -1.70 -10.45 -14.11
CA ALA A 363 -1.27 -9.84 -12.87
C ALA A 363 -1.37 -10.84 -11.70
N PHE A 364 -2.48 -11.59 -11.60
CA PHE A 364 -2.64 -12.65 -10.60
C PHE A 364 -1.46 -13.62 -10.60
N LYS A 365 -1.09 -14.12 -11.78
CA LYS A 365 0.04 -15.07 -11.92
C LYS A 365 1.38 -14.41 -11.55
N GLN A 366 1.63 -13.19 -12.04
CA GLN A 366 2.89 -12.48 -11.82
C GLN A 366 3.06 -12.10 -10.34
N VAL A 367 2.00 -11.62 -9.70
CA VAL A 367 2.01 -11.25 -8.27
C VAL A 367 2.32 -12.48 -7.40
N LEU A 368 1.71 -13.63 -7.67
CA LEU A 368 2.00 -14.85 -6.92
C LEU A 368 3.44 -15.33 -7.11
N LEU A 369 4.04 -15.07 -8.26
CA LEU A 369 5.43 -15.44 -8.50
C LEU A 369 6.43 -14.47 -7.86
N TYR A 370 6.17 -13.16 -7.91
CA TYR A 370 7.19 -12.16 -7.66
C TYR A 370 6.94 -11.23 -6.47
N ALA A 371 5.73 -11.14 -5.93
CA ALA A 371 5.47 -10.26 -4.79
C ALA A 371 6.16 -10.75 -3.49
N GLY A 372 6.42 -9.78 -2.60
CA GLY A 372 7.11 -10.00 -1.33
C GLY A 372 8.62 -10.16 -1.48
N CYS A 373 9.27 -10.67 -0.46
CA CYS A 373 10.69 -11.01 -0.48
C CYS A 373 10.95 -12.24 -1.36
N SER A 374 10.58 -12.14 -2.63
CA SER A 374 10.51 -13.26 -3.58
C SER A 374 11.88 -13.80 -4.02
N LYS A 375 12.99 -13.11 -3.70
CA LYS A 375 14.34 -13.64 -3.95
C LYS A 375 14.58 -14.96 -3.22
N GLU A 376 14.13 -15.04 -1.97
CA GLU A 376 14.02 -16.25 -1.17
C GLU A 376 12.87 -16.06 -0.18
N ARG A 377 11.76 -16.76 -0.38
CA ARG A 377 10.60 -16.64 0.49
C ARG A 377 10.79 -17.40 1.78
N ASP A 378 10.31 -16.83 2.89
CA ASP A 378 10.16 -17.56 4.13
C ASP A 378 8.89 -18.44 4.11
N ILE A 379 8.77 -19.33 5.08
CA ILE A 379 7.63 -20.24 5.20
C ILE A 379 6.27 -19.52 5.28
N ILE A 380 6.26 -18.27 5.76
CA ILE A 380 5.04 -17.48 5.91
C ILE A 380 4.59 -16.97 4.56
N ASP A 381 5.47 -16.33 3.77
CA ASP A 381 5.15 -15.87 2.43
C ASP A 381 4.79 -17.03 1.51
N GLU A 382 5.50 -18.17 1.61
CA GLU A 382 5.17 -19.39 0.85
C GLU A 382 3.76 -19.88 1.18
N ARG A 383 3.40 -19.95 2.47
CA ARG A 383 2.07 -20.39 2.91
C ARG A 383 0.98 -19.45 2.40
N ILE A 384 1.19 -18.13 2.46
CA ILE A 384 0.23 -17.14 1.97
C ILE A 384 0.02 -17.30 0.46
N VAL A 385 1.10 -17.31 -0.32
CA VAL A 385 1.03 -17.49 -1.78
C VAL A 385 0.35 -18.81 -2.13
N LYS A 386 0.67 -19.88 -1.43
CA LYS A 386 0.04 -21.19 -1.60
C LYS A 386 -1.46 -21.14 -1.31
N ALA A 387 -1.88 -20.49 -0.22
CA ALA A 387 -3.31 -20.36 0.12
C ALA A 387 -4.08 -19.61 -0.98
N VAL A 388 -3.51 -18.54 -1.54
CA VAL A 388 -4.11 -17.81 -2.66
C VAL A 388 -4.20 -18.67 -3.92
N SER A 389 -3.19 -19.49 -4.19
CA SER A 389 -3.14 -20.35 -5.39
C SER A 389 -4.16 -21.49 -5.35
N TYR A 390 -4.34 -22.15 -4.20
CA TYR A 390 -5.03 -23.44 -4.07
C TYR A 390 -6.52 -23.36 -3.69
N THR A 391 -7.09 -22.19 -3.46
CA THR A 391 -8.51 -22.09 -3.05
C THR A 391 -9.48 -22.75 -4.06
N HIS A 392 -9.07 -22.96 -5.32
CA HIS A 392 -9.85 -23.69 -6.31
C HIS A 392 -9.75 -25.23 -6.24
N LEU A 393 -8.63 -25.77 -5.78
CA LEU A 393 -8.40 -27.22 -5.83
C LEU A 393 -9.20 -27.98 -4.75
N ARG A 394 -9.48 -27.37 -3.59
CA ARG A 394 -10.24 -28.02 -2.52
C ARG A 394 -11.72 -28.22 -2.84
N ALA A 395 -12.32 -27.42 -3.71
CA ALA A 395 -13.71 -27.60 -4.14
C ALA A 395 -13.87 -28.84 -5.06
N HIS A 396 -12.85 -29.18 -5.83
CA HIS A 396 -12.87 -30.35 -6.72
C HIS A 396 -12.40 -31.66 -6.05
N GLU A 397 -11.49 -31.57 -5.06
CA GLU A 397 -11.01 -32.77 -4.36
C GLU A 397 -12.05 -33.37 -3.40
N THR A 398 -13.01 -32.58 -2.91
CA THR A 398 -14.10 -33.09 -2.03
C THR A 398 -15.18 -33.79 -2.80
N GLU A 399 -15.30 -33.64 -4.12
CA GLU A 399 -16.29 -34.39 -4.93
C GLU A 399 -15.79 -35.77 -5.42
N LEU A 400 -14.48 -36.06 -5.25
CA LEU A 400 -13.89 -37.32 -5.70
C LEU A 400 -13.78 -38.40 -4.60
N HIS A 401 -14.24 -38.11 -3.39
CA HIS A 401 -14.17 -39.04 -2.24
C HIS A 401 -15.50 -39.23 -1.49
N LEU A 402 -16.66 -39.20 -2.22
CA LEU A 402 -17.95 -39.70 -1.72
C LEU A 402 -18.47 -40.83 -2.60
#